data_3c36c9cf3bc3bc040562084fa4b5865e
#
_entry.id   3c36c9cf3bc3bc040562084fa4b5865e
#
_cell.length_a   1.000
_cell.length_b   1.000
_cell.length_c   1.000
_cell.angle_alpha   90.00
_cell.angle_beta   90.00
_cell.angle_gamma   90.00
#
_symmetry.space_group_name_H-M   'P 1'
#
loop_
_entity.id
_entity.type
_entity.pdbx_description
1 polymer ?
#
loop_
_entity_poly.entity_id
_entity_poly.type
_entity_poly.pdbx_seq_one_letter_code
_entity_poly.pdbx_strand_id
1 'polypeptide(L)'
;MTELRALLHEIADRIADHRAAGLDRTVAPDVSLDELRAALGAGRLPAAGASPAEAVAQLAAAADPGLVTTTGPRYFGFVVGGALDAATCADMLAVGWDQPAFNAVTSPAAAAAEDVAGAWLRQLLHIPATASFGLVTGGQGANNVALAAARHHVLSA
;
A
#
# COMPACT_ATOMS: atom_id res chain seq x y z
N MET A 1 -21.49 7.40 17.85
CA MET A 1 -20.52 7.31 16.74
C MET A 1 -21.10 6.36 15.70
N THR A 2 -20.86 6.61 14.41
CA THR A 2 -21.22 5.63 13.38
C THR A 2 -20.33 4.40 13.51
N GLU A 3 -20.84 3.22 13.16
CA GLU A 3 -20.11 1.95 13.19
C GLU A 3 -18.77 2.06 12.41
N LEU A 4 -18.78 2.66 11.22
CA LEU A 4 -17.56 2.91 10.43
C LEU A 4 -16.53 3.74 11.21
N ARG A 5 -16.95 4.79 11.95
CA ARG A 5 -16.01 5.61 12.72
C ARG A 5 -15.32 4.79 13.81
N ALA A 6 -16.06 3.95 14.53
CA ALA A 6 -15.50 3.09 15.57
C ALA A 6 -14.48 2.10 14.98
N LEU A 7 -14.82 1.49 13.85
CA LEU A 7 -13.93 0.56 13.15
C LEU A 7 -12.65 1.23 12.63
N LEU A 8 -12.76 2.45 12.08
CA LEU A 8 -11.57 3.19 11.62
C LEU A 8 -10.63 3.54 12.78
N HIS A 9 -11.14 3.92 13.94
CA HIS A 9 -10.30 4.13 15.14
C HIS A 9 -9.62 2.85 15.58
N GLU A 10 -10.34 1.75 15.66
CA GLU A 10 -9.78 0.44 16.02
C GLU A 10 -8.65 0.02 15.06
N ILE A 11 -8.84 0.20 13.74
CA ILE A 11 -7.81 -0.15 12.75
C ILE A 11 -6.60 0.78 12.86
N ALA A 12 -6.80 2.07 13.10
CA ALA A 12 -5.70 3.01 13.32
C ALA A 12 -4.85 2.62 14.54
N ASP A 13 -5.50 2.26 15.65
CA ASP A 13 -4.82 1.78 16.86
C ASP A 13 -4.03 0.49 16.58
N ARG A 14 -4.64 -0.50 15.91
CA ARG A 14 -3.95 -1.74 15.53
C ARG A 14 -2.72 -1.50 14.64
N ILE A 15 -2.81 -0.59 13.69
CA ILE A 15 -1.68 -0.23 12.82
C ILE A 15 -0.57 0.42 13.64
N ALA A 16 -0.92 1.35 14.53
CA ALA A 16 0.04 2.02 15.41
C ALA A 16 0.76 1.04 16.34
N ASP A 17 0.00 0.14 16.97
CA ASP A 17 0.55 -0.89 17.86
C ASP A 17 1.46 -1.86 17.11
N HIS A 18 1.04 -2.32 15.93
CA HIS A 18 1.88 -3.19 15.08
C HIS A 18 3.20 -2.52 14.71
N ARG A 19 3.18 -1.25 14.35
CA ARG A 19 4.39 -0.50 14.00
C ARG A 19 5.28 -0.24 15.20
N ALA A 20 4.71 0.10 16.36
CA ALA A 20 5.45 0.26 17.61
C ALA A 20 6.13 -1.05 18.04
N ALA A 21 5.45 -2.17 17.92
CA ALA A 21 5.99 -3.49 18.25
C ALA A 21 7.09 -3.97 17.28
N GLY A 22 7.29 -3.33 16.13
CA GLY A 22 8.24 -3.76 15.10
C GLY A 22 9.70 -3.84 15.56
N LEU A 23 10.08 -3.16 16.64
CA LEU A 23 11.41 -3.26 17.24
C LEU A 23 11.64 -4.61 17.94
N ASP A 24 10.60 -5.16 18.56
CA ASP A 24 10.65 -6.35 19.41
C ASP A 24 10.19 -7.62 18.69
N ARG A 25 9.37 -7.49 17.65
CA ARG A 25 8.88 -8.63 16.85
C ARG A 25 10.02 -9.34 16.12
N THR A 26 9.89 -10.64 15.95
CA THR A 26 10.75 -11.43 15.05
C THR A 26 10.57 -10.94 13.62
N VAL A 27 11.64 -10.99 12.81
CA VAL A 27 11.57 -10.56 11.41
C VAL A 27 10.72 -11.52 10.59
N ALA A 28 11.01 -12.81 10.68
CA ALA A 28 10.26 -13.85 9.99
C ALA A 28 9.19 -14.45 10.90
N PRO A 29 7.98 -14.69 10.40
CA PRO A 29 6.96 -15.43 11.15
C PRO A 29 7.35 -16.91 11.29
N ASP A 30 6.93 -17.51 12.40
CA ASP A 30 7.08 -18.94 12.66
C ASP A 30 5.70 -19.62 12.53
N VAL A 31 5.14 -19.56 11.33
CA VAL A 31 3.84 -20.13 10.99
C VAL A 31 3.86 -20.59 9.55
N SER A 32 3.29 -21.73 9.28
CA SER A 32 3.19 -22.27 7.91
C SER A 32 2.06 -21.59 7.11
N LEU A 33 2.20 -21.64 5.78
CA LEU A 33 1.16 -21.15 4.89
C LEU A 33 -0.17 -21.90 5.04
N ASP A 34 -0.12 -23.19 5.40
CA ASP A 34 -1.34 -23.99 5.57
C ASP A 34 -2.05 -23.67 6.89
N GLU A 35 -1.32 -23.37 7.95
CA GLU A 35 -1.90 -22.84 9.19
C GLU A 35 -2.56 -21.47 8.96
N LEU A 36 -1.91 -20.57 8.22
CA LEU A 36 -2.51 -19.28 7.87
C LEU A 36 -3.76 -19.43 7.01
N ARG A 37 -3.73 -20.32 6.02
CA ARG A 37 -4.92 -20.64 5.21
C ARG A 37 -6.06 -21.16 6.07
N ALA A 38 -5.79 -22.06 6.98
CA ALA A 38 -6.79 -22.60 7.91
C ALA A 38 -7.38 -21.50 8.81
N ALA A 39 -6.51 -20.63 9.39
CA ALA A 39 -6.94 -19.51 10.22
C ALA A 39 -7.79 -18.48 9.45
N LEU A 40 -7.48 -18.24 8.17
CA LEU A 40 -8.23 -17.38 7.28
C LEU A 40 -9.53 -18.00 6.74
N GLY A 41 -9.85 -19.22 7.17
CA GLY A 41 -11.09 -19.91 6.80
C GLY A 41 -11.01 -20.63 5.45
N ALA A 42 -9.83 -21.14 5.06
CA ALA A 42 -9.70 -21.96 3.87
C ALA A 42 -10.66 -23.16 3.92
N GLY A 43 -11.46 -23.32 2.86
CA GLY A 43 -12.44 -24.40 2.77
C GLY A 43 -13.74 -23.94 2.13
N ARG A 44 -14.85 -24.31 2.75
CA ARG A 44 -16.18 -23.97 2.23
C ARG A 44 -16.54 -22.52 2.55
N LEU A 45 -17.06 -21.80 1.55
CA LEU A 45 -17.63 -20.47 1.75
C LEU A 45 -18.68 -20.49 2.88
N PRO A 46 -18.61 -19.60 3.90
CA PRO A 46 -19.60 -19.50 4.95
C PRO A 46 -21.00 -19.29 4.39
N ALA A 47 -22.01 -19.94 4.98
CA ALA A 47 -23.40 -19.79 4.56
C ALA A 47 -24.02 -18.44 4.93
N ALA A 48 -23.46 -17.76 5.95
CA ALA A 48 -23.87 -16.43 6.40
C ALA A 48 -22.66 -15.47 6.35
N GLY A 49 -22.94 -14.20 6.08
CA GLY A 49 -21.94 -13.14 6.17
C GLY A 49 -21.64 -12.78 7.64
N ALA A 50 -20.52 -12.08 7.84
CA ALA A 50 -20.14 -11.46 9.09
C ALA A 50 -20.39 -9.95 9.03
N SER A 51 -20.52 -9.28 10.17
CA SER A 51 -20.50 -7.81 10.22
C SER A 51 -19.12 -7.27 9.77
N PRO A 52 -19.02 -6.01 9.32
CA PRO A 52 -17.74 -5.43 8.98
C PRO A 52 -16.70 -5.51 10.10
N ALA A 53 -17.10 -5.28 11.34
CA ALA A 53 -16.22 -5.35 12.49
C ALA A 53 -15.71 -6.78 12.74
N GLU A 54 -16.60 -7.79 12.69
CA GLU A 54 -16.22 -9.19 12.82
C GLU A 54 -15.28 -9.64 11.71
N ALA A 55 -15.57 -9.28 10.46
CA ALA A 55 -14.73 -9.65 9.31
C ALA A 55 -13.32 -9.08 9.43
N VAL A 56 -13.19 -7.80 9.82
CA VAL A 56 -11.90 -7.15 10.01
C VAL A 56 -11.15 -7.73 11.21
N ALA A 57 -11.84 -7.97 12.33
CA ALA A 57 -11.22 -8.59 13.51
C ALA A 57 -10.71 -10.00 13.22
N GLN A 58 -11.48 -10.82 12.50
CA GLN A 58 -11.07 -12.16 12.07
C GLN A 58 -9.85 -12.11 11.13
N LEU A 59 -9.87 -11.21 10.15
CA LEU A 59 -8.74 -11.01 9.24
C LEU A 59 -7.48 -10.62 10.01
N ALA A 60 -7.56 -9.62 10.89
CA ALA A 60 -6.42 -9.16 11.66
C ALA A 60 -5.85 -10.25 12.56
N ALA A 61 -6.69 -10.98 13.29
CA ALA A 61 -6.26 -12.06 14.17
C ALA A 61 -5.63 -13.24 13.40
N ALA A 62 -6.18 -13.60 12.25
CA ALA A 62 -5.68 -14.69 11.43
C ALA A 62 -4.39 -14.34 10.68
N ALA A 63 -4.23 -13.08 10.26
CA ALA A 63 -3.08 -12.65 9.46
C ALA A 63 -1.87 -12.26 10.32
N ASP A 64 -2.06 -11.69 11.52
CA ASP A 64 -0.96 -11.13 12.34
C ASP A 64 0.19 -12.12 12.59
N PRO A 65 -0.04 -13.42 12.89
CA PRO A 65 1.04 -14.38 13.07
C PRO A 65 1.92 -14.58 11.83
N GLY A 66 1.40 -14.29 10.65
CA GLY A 66 2.08 -14.44 9.36
C GLY A 66 2.74 -13.18 8.82
N LEU A 67 2.68 -12.07 9.54
CA LEU A 67 3.25 -10.80 9.08
C LEU A 67 4.77 -10.79 9.24
N VAL A 68 5.48 -10.54 8.14
CA VAL A 68 6.91 -10.25 8.16
C VAL A 68 7.11 -8.81 8.61
N THR A 69 8.01 -8.57 9.57
CA THR A 69 8.29 -7.25 10.13
C THR A 69 9.17 -6.42 9.16
N THR A 70 8.64 -6.10 7.99
CA THR A 70 9.36 -5.40 6.92
C THR A 70 9.71 -3.95 7.24
N THR A 71 8.98 -3.32 8.15
CA THR A 71 9.25 -1.95 8.63
C THR A 71 10.22 -1.90 9.79
N GLY A 72 10.61 -3.05 10.33
CA GLY A 72 11.54 -3.15 11.45
C GLY A 72 13.00 -2.91 11.05
N PRO A 73 13.84 -2.45 11.98
CA PRO A 73 15.24 -2.10 11.71
C PRO A 73 16.14 -3.32 11.43
N ARG A 74 15.63 -4.53 11.60
CA ARG A 74 16.36 -5.79 11.38
C ARG A 74 15.98 -6.48 10.06
N TYR A 75 15.13 -5.84 9.23
CA TYR A 75 14.73 -6.38 7.94
C TYR A 75 15.64 -5.85 6.82
N PHE A 76 16.26 -6.75 6.08
CA PHE A 76 17.21 -6.44 5.00
C PHE A 76 16.93 -7.20 3.70
N GLY A 77 15.72 -7.70 3.51
CA GLY A 77 15.36 -8.57 2.39
C GLY A 77 14.60 -7.88 1.26
N PHE A 78 14.68 -8.45 0.07
CA PHE A 78 13.81 -8.23 -1.09
C PHE A 78 13.61 -6.76 -1.55
N VAL A 79 14.50 -5.86 -1.18
CA VAL A 79 14.41 -4.42 -1.54
C VAL A 79 13.12 -3.76 -1.03
N VAL A 80 12.59 -4.20 0.10
CA VAL A 80 11.43 -3.60 0.76
C VAL A 80 11.91 -2.45 1.63
N GLY A 81 11.40 -1.24 1.37
CA GLY A 81 11.88 0.00 2.02
C GLY A 81 11.11 0.44 3.26
N GLY A 82 10.11 -0.32 3.69
CA GLY A 82 9.21 0.11 4.75
C GLY A 82 8.20 1.17 4.28
N ALA A 83 7.56 1.82 5.24
CA ALA A 83 6.58 2.89 4.99
C ALA A 83 6.76 4.03 6.00
N LEU A 84 6.77 5.26 5.51
CA LEU A 84 6.74 6.45 6.36
C LEU A 84 5.35 6.63 6.98
N ASP A 85 5.28 7.20 8.18
CA ASP A 85 4.00 7.42 8.88
C ASP A 85 3.06 8.29 8.06
N ALA A 86 3.59 9.37 7.46
CA ALA A 86 2.81 10.23 6.57
C ALA A 86 2.26 9.47 5.34
N ALA A 87 3.05 8.58 4.75
CA ALA A 87 2.62 7.78 3.61
C ALA A 87 1.54 6.78 4.01
N THR A 88 1.67 6.11 5.16
CA THR A 88 0.65 5.20 5.69
C THR A 88 -0.68 5.92 5.92
N CYS A 89 -0.65 7.11 6.55
CA CYS A 89 -1.86 7.90 6.77
C CYS A 89 -2.47 8.42 5.46
N ALA A 90 -1.65 8.83 4.50
CA ALA A 90 -2.12 9.30 3.20
C ALA A 90 -2.79 8.17 2.40
N ASP A 91 -2.26 6.95 2.46
CA ASP A 91 -2.87 5.78 1.81
C ASP A 91 -4.25 5.45 2.41
N MET A 92 -4.37 5.50 3.75
CA MET A 92 -5.66 5.35 4.43
C MET A 92 -6.69 6.43 4.00
N LEU A 93 -6.24 7.66 3.81
CA LEU A 93 -7.10 8.74 3.30
C LEU A 93 -7.52 8.47 1.86
N ALA A 94 -6.59 8.09 0.99
CA ALA A 94 -6.88 7.80 -0.42
C ALA A 94 -7.91 6.68 -0.58
N VAL A 95 -7.76 5.59 0.18
CA VAL A 95 -8.75 4.49 0.22
C VAL A 95 -10.09 4.97 0.77
N GLY A 96 -10.08 5.73 1.88
CA GLY A 96 -11.32 6.21 2.50
C GLY A 96 -12.08 7.24 1.66
N TRP A 97 -11.39 8.00 0.81
CA TRP A 97 -11.98 8.94 -0.13
C TRP A 97 -12.39 8.34 -1.47
N ASP A 98 -12.05 7.07 -1.71
CA ASP A 98 -12.36 6.35 -2.96
C ASP A 98 -11.92 7.13 -4.20
N GLN A 99 -10.65 7.60 -4.20
CA GLN A 99 -10.13 8.45 -5.27
C GLN A 99 -9.35 7.63 -6.31
N PRO A 100 -9.88 7.47 -7.54
CA PRO A 100 -9.16 6.81 -8.62
C PRO A 100 -8.08 7.74 -9.21
N ALA A 101 -6.85 7.25 -9.29
CA ALA A 101 -5.71 8.03 -9.78
C ALA A 101 -5.51 7.93 -11.31
N PHE A 102 -6.58 7.81 -12.12
CA PHE A 102 -6.40 7.57 -13.55
C PHE A 102 -6.64 8.78 -14.44
N ASN A 103 -7.39 9.80 -14.00
CA ASN A 103 -7.52 11.06 -14.72
C ASN A 103 -8.04 12.21 -13.83
N ALA A 104 -7.85 13.45 -14.29
CA ALA A 104 -8.25 14.65 -13.58
C ALA A 104 -9.78 14.89 -13.54
N VAL A 105 -10.56 14.21 -14.36
CA VAL A 105 -12.03 14.37 -14.37
C VAL A 105 -12.64 13.65 -13.18
N THR A 106 -12.17 12.44 -12.90
CA THR A 106 -12.70 11.60 -11.81
C THR A 106 -12.03 11.87 -10.48
N SER A 107 -10.80 12.40 -10.46
CA SER A 107 -10.11 12.82 -9.25
C SER A 107 -9.15 13.99 -9.52
N PRO A 108 -9.63 15.22 -9.53
CA PRO A 108 -8.77 16.40 -9.70
C PRO A 108 -7.76 16.55 -8.55
N ALA A 109 -8.11 16.15 -7.33
CA ALA A 109 -7.20 16.18 -6.18
C ALA A 109 -6.01 15.22 -6.35
N ALA A 110 -6.26 13.98 -6.79
CA ALA A 110 -5.18 13.01 -7.05
C ALA A 110 -4.28 13.48 -8.20
N ALA A 111 -4.86 13.98 -9.29
CA ALA A 111 -4.10 14.52 -10.42
C ALA A 111 -3.20 15.71 -10.01
N ALA A 112 -3.75 16.65 -9.25
CA ALA A 112 -2.96 17.79 -8.75
C ALA A 112 -1.85 17.35 -7.78
N ALA A 113 -2.11 16.39 -6.91
CA ALA A 113 -1.10 15.83 -6.01
C ALA A 113 0.02 15.13 -6.80
N GLU A 114 -0.32 14.37 -7.84
CA GLU A 114 0.66 13.74 -8.73
C GLU A 114 1.53 14.77 -9.43
N ASP A 115 0.95 15.81 -10.02
CA ASP A 115 1.68 16.87 -10.71
C ASP A 115 2.68 17.58 -9.77
N VAL A 116 2.25 17.93 -8.56
CA VAL A 116 3.11 18.57 -7.56
C VAL A 116 4.23 17.64 -7.11
N ALA A 117 3.91 16.39 -6.78
CA ALA A 117 4.89 15.39 -6.35
C ALA A 117 5.91 15.11 -7.46
N GLY A 118 5.47 14.97 -8.71
CA GLY A 118 6.33 14.76 -9.86
C GLY A 118 7.26 15.95 -10.12
N ALA A 119 6.78 17.19 -9.94
CA ALA A 119 7.61 18.39 -10.04
C ALA A 119 8.70 18.41 -8.96
N TRP A 120 8.37 18.05 -7.72
CA TRP A 120 9.34 17.96 -6.63
C TRP A 120 10.37 16.85 -6.86
N LEU A 121 9.94 15.68 -7.32
CA LEU A 121 10.84 14.56 -7.64
C LEU A 121 11.84 14.95 -8.75
N ARG A 122 11.42 15.65 -9.80
CA ARG A 122 12.33 16.14 -10.84
C ARG A 122 13.38 17.10 -10.26
N GLN A 123 12.99 18.00 -9.36
CA GLN A 123 13.94 18.90 -8.70
C GLN A 123 14.93 18.13 -7.81
N LEU A 124 14.45 17.22 -6.98
CA LEU A 124 15.28 16.41 -6.08
C LEU A 124 16.29 15.52 -6.83
N LEU A 125 15.89 15.00 -7.98
CA LEU A 125 16.71 14.10 -8.78
C LEU A 125 17.52 14.83 -9.87
N HIS A 126 17.45 16.17 -9.92
CA HIS A 126 18.10 16.99 -10.95
C HIS A 126 17.73 16.59 -12.39
N ILE A 127 16.50 16.14 -12.60
CA ILE A 127 15.96 15.79 -13.92
C ILE A 127 15.50 17.10 -14.61
N PRO A 128 15.77 17.27 -15.93
CA PRO A 128 15.37 18.48 -16.65
C PRO A 128 13.87 18.77 -16.51
N ALA A 129 13.52 20.05 -16.35
CA ALA A 129 12.12 20.47 -16.22
C ALA A 129 11.25 20.15 -17.45
N THR A 130 11.88 19.93 -18.61
CA THR A 130 11.24 19.50 -19.86
C THR A 130 10.88 18.00 -19.90
N ALA A 131 11.43 17.20 -18.97
CA ALA A 131 11.09 15.78 -18.89
C ALA A 131 9.67 15.62 -18.31
N SER A 132 8.90 14.71 -18.89
CA SER A 132 7.65 14.22 -18.29
C SER A 132 7.92 13.19 -17.20
N PHE A 133 6.92 12.86 -16.43
CA PHE A 133 6.98 11.81 -15.42
C PHE A 133 5.66 11.04 -15.42
N GLY A 134 5.67 9.86 -14.80
CA GLY A 134 4.46 9.09 -14.51
C GLY A 134 4.71 8.23 -13.28
N LEU A 135 3.77 8.22 -12.35
CA LEU A 135 3.79 7.32 -11.20
C LEU A 135 3.13 6.00 -11.57
N VAL A 136 3.77 4.89 -11.25
CA VAL A 136 3.35 3.54 -11.60
C VAL A 136 3.46 2.60 -10.41
N THR A 137 2.77 1.45 -10.46
CA THR A 137 2.65 0.49 -9.36
C THR A 137 3.91 -0.37 -9.13
N GLY A 138 5.06 0.02 -9.62
CA GLY A 138 6.32 -0.68 -9.36
C GLY A 138 7.30 -0.61 -10.52
N GLY A 139 8.55 -1.05 -10.27
CA GLY A 139 9.66 -0.96 -11.21
C GLY A 139 9.41 -1.64 -12.56
N GLN A 140 8.67 -2.75 -12.58
CA GLN A 140 8.30 -3.42 -13.83
C GLN A 140 7.37 -2.53 -14.70
N GLY A 141 6.40 -1.86 -14.07
CA GLY A 141 5.54 -0.87 -14.74
C GLY A 141 6.36 0.29 -15.29
N ALA A 142 7.30 0.81 -14.50
CA ALA A 142 8.20 1.89 -14.92
C ALA A 142 9.03 1.50 -16.15
N ASN A 143 9.63 0.30 -16.15
CA ASN A 143 10.38 -0.21 -17.29
C ASN A 143 9.50 -0.33 -18.55
N ASN A 144 8.28 -0.85 -18.41
CA ASN A 144 7.37 -0.98 -19.55
C ASN A 144 7.01 0.39 -20.15
N VAL A 145 6.70 1.38 -19.31
CA VAL A 145 6.37 2.75 -19.76
C VAL A 145 7.58 3.40 -20.43
N ALA A 146 8.78 3.30 -19.83
CA ALA A 146 9.99 3.88 -20.38
C ALA A 146 10.37 3.26 -21.73
N LEU A 147 10.29 1.94 -21.85
CA LEU A 147 10.57 1.24 -23.12
C LEU A 147 9.53 1.55 -24.20
N ALA A 148 8.26 1.67 -23.84
CA ALA A 148 7.21 2.06 -24.76
C ALA A 148 7.42 3.50 -25.28
N ALA A 149 7.80 4.43 -24.40
CA ALA A 149 8.14 5.81 -24.78
C ALA A 149 9.35 5.87 -25.70
N ALA A 150 10.43 5.15 -25.37
CA ALA A 150 11.63 5.06 -26.19
C ALA A 150 11.34 4.48 -27.58
N ARG A 151 10.59 3.37 -27.63
CA ARG A 151 10.15 2.78 -28.89
C ARG A 151 9.34 3.77 -29.73
N HIS A 152 8.37 4.46 -29.13
CA HIS A 152 7.56 5.45 -29.85
C HIS A 152 8.44 6.56 -30.44
N HIS A 153 9.37 7.10 -29.66
CA HIS A 153 10.29 8.14 -30.11
C HIS A 153 11.12 7.69 -31.34
N VAL A 154 11.71 6.50 -31.27
CA VAL A 154 12.56 5.98 -32.35
C VAL A 154 11.78 5.66 -33.63
N LEU A 155 10.52 5.18 -33.51
CA LEU A 155 9.70 4.81 -34.67
C LEU A 155 8.92 6.00 -35.27
N SER A 156 8.84 7.14 -34.56
CA SER A 156 8.13 8.35 -35.01
C SER A 156 9.08 9.44 -35.48
N ALA A 157 10.39 9.21 -35.41
CA ALA A 157 11.45 10.06 -35.95
C ALA A 157 11.76 9.69 -37.40
#